data_8bc2c380c6d5602edf77888749b08bc6
#
_entry.id   8bc2c380c6d5602edf77888749b08bc6
#
_cell.length_a   1.000
_cell.length_b   1.000
_cell.length_c   1.000
_cell.angle_alpha   90.00
_cell.angle_beta   90.00
_cell.angle_gamma   90.00
#
_symmetry.space_group_name_H-M   'P 1'
#
loop_
_entity.id
_entity.type
_entity.pdbx_description
1 polymer ?
#
loop_
_entity_poly.entity_id
_entity_poly.type
_entity_poly.pdbx_seq_one_letter_code
_entity_poly.pdbx_strand_id
1 'polypeptide(L)'
;MNQLSDRLNRLSPSATLAMSQKSNELKAQGVDVINLSVGEPDFNTPDHIKEAAKKAVDDNFSRYSPVPGYPALRNAIVAKLKNENGLDYTAAQISCANGAKQSVCNTIMALVNDGDEVIVPAPYWVSYPEMVKLADGTPVIITAGIDQDFKITPAQLEAAITPKTKALILCSPSNPTGSVYTKEELAGLAAVLAKHPQVYVIADEIYEHITYSGKHESIAQFPEIHDNVIIVNGVSKAYAMTGWRIGFIAGPEWIVKAVNKLQGQYTSGPCSVSQKAAEAAYTLSLIHISEPTRHLRI
;
A
#
# COMPACT_ATOMS: atom_id res chain seq x y z
N MET A 1 -8.96 3.34 -37.78
CA MET A 1 -8.06 3.76 -36.68
C MET A 1 -8.50 3.00 -35.43
N ASN A 2 -7.56 2.34 -34.75
CA ASN A 2 -7.88 1.72 -33.46
C ASN A 2 -8.08 2.82 -32.43
N GLN A 3 -9.32 2.99 -31.93
CA GLN A 3 -9.62 3.96 -30.88
C GLN A 3 -9.68 3.24 -29.54
N LEU A 4 -8.78 3.63 -28.62
CA LEU A 4 -8.85 3.23 -27.22
C LEU A 4 -9.88 4.10 -26.48
N SER A 5 -10.31 3.65 -25.29
CA SER A 5 -11.12 4.49 -24.43
C SER A 5 -10.35 5.73 -23.97
N ASP A 6 -11.04 6.84 -23.76
CA ASP A 6 -10.43 8.10 -23.30
C ASP A 6 -9.69 7.91 -21.97
N ARG A 7 -10.19 7.02 -21.12
CA ARG A 7 -9.54 6.64 -19.87
C ARG A 7 -8.13 6.10 -20.10
N LEU A 8 -7.93 5.19 -21.08
CA LEU A 8 -6.61 4.64 -21.39
C LEU A 8 -5.71 5.66 -22.10
N ASN A 9 -6.28 6.57 -22.89
CA ASN A 9 -5.52 7.63 -23.54
C ASN A 9 -4.91 8.64 -22.55
N ARG A 10 -5.51 8.78 -21.35
CA ARG A 10 -5.00 9.66 -20.28
C ARG A 10 -3.89 9.03 -19.44
N LEU A 11 -3.73 7.70 -19.50
CA LEU A 11 -2.74 6.98 -18.70
C LEU A 11 -1.38 6.96 -19.37
N SER A 12 -0.34 7.18 -18.58
CA SER A 12 1.04 6.97 -18.99
C SER A 12 1.46 5.51 -18.76
N PRO A 13 2.30 4.91 -19.63
CA PRO A 13 2.91 3.61 -19.35
C PRO A 13 3.70 3.62 -18.03
N SER A 14 3.77 2.46 -17.37
CA SER A 14 4.54 2.34 -16.12
C SER A 14 6.03 2.59 -16.36
N ALA A 15 6.55 3.71 -15.87
CA ALA A 15 7.97 4.05 -15.97
C ALA A 15 8.87 2.99 -15.31
N THR A 16 8.46 2.42 -14.17
CA THR A 16 9.18 1.34 -13.48
C THR A 16 9.32 0.09 -14.35
N LEU A 17 8.25 -0.33 -15.03
CA LEU A 17 8.29 -1.50 -15.92
C LEU A 17 9.15 -1.22 -17.15
N ALA A 18 9.05 -0.04 -17.76
CA ALA A 18 9.86 0.35 -18.90
C ALA A 18 11.36 0.36 -18.57
N MET A 19 11.73 0.90 -17.40
CA MET A 19 13.13 0.90 -16.93
C MET A 19 13.64 -0.51 -16.66
N SER A 20 12.81 -1.36 -16.04
CA SER A 20 13.16 -2.76 -15.78
C SER A 20 13.37 -3.53 -17.08
N GLN A 21 12.49 -3.35 -18.06
CA GLN A 21 12.62 -3.95 -19.38
C GLN A 21 13.92 -3.48 -20.07
N LYS A 22 14.20 -2.18 -20.06
CA LYS A 22 15.42 -1.61 -20.64
C LYS A 22 16.69 -2.17 -20.00
N SER A 23 16.69 -2.30 -18.66
CA SER A 23 17.79 -2.93 -17.92
C SER A 23 18.03 -4.38 -18.37
N ASN A 24 16.96 -5.17 -18.52
CA ASN A 24 17.05 -6.56 -18.96
C ASN A 24 17.55 -6.66 -20.41
N GLU A 25 17.09 -5.79 -21.31
CA GLU A 25 17.56 -5.72 -22.71
C GLU A 25 19.07 -5.44 -22.79
N LEU A 26 19.57 -4.49 -21.99
CA LEU A 26 20.99 -4.16 -21.93
C LEU A 26 21.83 -5.31 -21.37
N LYS A 27 21.35 -5.98 -20.31
CA LYS A 27 22.00 -7.17 -19.77
C LYS A 27 22.08 -8.31 -20.79
N ALA A 28 21.01 -8.52 -21.55
CA ALA A 28 20.98 -9.53 -22.63
C ALA A 28 21.99 -9.23 -23.75
N GLN A 29 22.38 -7.97 -23.93
CA GLN A 29 23.43 -7.51 -24.87
C GLN A 29 24.84 -7.60 -24.27
N GLY A 30 25.00 -8.12 -23.05
CA GLY A 30 26.29 -8.25 -22.36
C GLY A 30 26.78 -6.98 -21.66
N VAL A 31 25.93 -5.96 -21.53
CA VAL A 31 26.27 -4.73 -20.78
C VAL A 31 26.18 -5.02 -19.29
N ASP A 32 27.20 -4.62 -18.52
CA ASP A 32 27.16 -4.67 -17.06
C ASP A 32 26.27 -3.52 -16.54
N VAL A 33 25.07 -3.88 -16.11
CA VAL A 33 24.03 -2.92 -15.68
C VAL A 33 23.78 -3.06 -14.20
N ILE A 34 23.98 -1.97 -13.45
CA ILE A 34 23.49 -1.82 -12.08
C ILE A 34 22.05 -1.34 -12.15
N ASN A 35 21.11 -2.21 -11.76
CA ASN A 35 19.68 -1.93 -11.82
C ASN A 35 19.16 -1.43 -10.45
N LEU A 36 18.80 -0.15 -10.37
CA LEU A 36 18.20 0.48 -9.20
C LEU A 36 16.72 0.88 -9.42
N SER A 37 16.10 0.39 -10.50
CA SER A 37 14.75 0.81 -10.89
C SER A 37 13.61 0.05 -10.21
N VAL A 38 13.88 -1.12 -9.63
CA VAL A 38 12.88 -1.96 -8.94
C VAL A 38 13.32 -2.19 -7.51
N GLY A 39 12.46 -1.79 -6.58
CA GLY A 39 12.65 -2.04 -5.14
C GLY A 39 12.09 -3.40 -4.75
N GLU A 40 12.92 -4.42 -4.70
CA GLU A 40 12.59 -5.74 -4.15
C GLU A 40 13.51 -6.09 -2.98
N PRO A 41 13.01 -6.81 -1.95
CA PRO A 41 13.87 -7.35 -0.91
C PRO A 41 14.94 -8.27 -1.50
N ASP A 42 16.16 -8.19 -0.96
CA ASP A 42 17.32 -8.96 -1.41
C ASP A 42 17.43 -10.35 -0.74
N PHE A 43 16.45 -10.73 0.06
CA PHE A 43 16.33 -12.04 0.71
C PHE A 43 15.09 -12.81 0.23
N ASN A 44 15.08 -14.11 0.44
CA ASN A 44 13.99 -14.98 0.02
C ASN A 44 12.83 -14.93 1.01
N THR A 45 11.61 -15.24 0.52
CA THR A 45 10.46 -15.51 1.38
C THR A 45 10.84 -16.55 2.44
N PRO A 46 10.59 -16.31 3.75
CA PRO A 46 10.91 -17.23 4.83
C PRO A 46 10.33 -18.64 4.64
N ASP A 47 11.06 -19.67 5.08
CA ASP A 47 10.73 -21.07 4.80
C ASP A 47 9.35 -21.47 5.36
N HIS A 48 9.00 -21.07 6.58
CA HIS A 48 7.69 -21.37 7.17
C HIS A 48 6.52 -20.84 6.33
N ILE A 49 6.69 -19.71 5.64
CA ILE A 49 5.68 -19.15 4.74
C ILE A 49 5.56 -20.00 3.47
N LYS A 50 6.71 -20.44 2.93
CA LYS A 50 6.75 -21.34 1.77
C LYS A 50 6.12 -22.70 2.09
N GLU A 51 6.40 -23.25 3.28
CA GLU A 51 5.80 -24.51 3.72
C GLU A 51 4.27 -24.39 3.92
N ALA A 52 3.79 -23.26 4.46
CA ALA A 52 2.35 -22.99 4.53
C ALA A 52 1.68 -22.95 3.14
N ALA A 53 2.36 -22.41 2.14
CA ALA A 53 1.87 -22.42 0.77
C ALA A 53 1.82 -23.83 0.17
N LYS A 54 2.89 -24.63 0.34
CA LYS A 54 2.93 -26.04 -0.10
C LYS A 54 1.79 -26.82 0.53
N LYS A 55 1.63 -26.69 1.85
CA LYS A 55 0.52 -27.32 2.57
C LYS A 55 -0.84 -26.88 2.03
N ALA A 56 -1.01 -25.61 1.70
CA ALA A 56 -2.27 -25.12 1.12
C ALA A 56 -2.57 -25.74 -0.25
N VAL A 57 -1.55 -26.04 -1.06
CA VAL A 57 -1.70 -26.79 -2.31
C VAL A 57 -2.14 -28.24 -2.02
N ASP A 58 -1.47 -28.91 -1.09
CA ASP A 58 -1.78 -30.31 -0.69
C ASP A 58 -3.18 -30.42 -0.07
N ASP A 59 -3.60 -29.42 0.71
CA ASP A 59 -4.93 -29.32 1.31
C ASP A 59 -6.04 -28.88 0.31
N ASN A 60 -5.71 -28.72 -0.95
CA ASN A 60 -6.65 -28.33 -2.02
C ASN A 60 -7.32 -26.96 -1.83
N PHE A 61 -6.57 -25.93 -1.38
CA PHE A 61 -7.04 -24.54 -1.42
C PHE A 61 -7.06 -24.00 -2.86
N SER A 62 -7.86 -24.63 -3.72
CA SER A 62 -7.95 -24.37 -5.17
C SER A 62 -9.32 -23.83 -5.62
N ARG A 63 -10.22 -23.55 -4.65
CA ARG A 63 -11.55 -23.02 -4.92
C ARG A 63 -11.60 -21.50 -4.71
N TYR A 64 -12.65 -20.87 -5.20
CA TYR A 64 -12.90 -19.44 -4.95
C TYR A 64 -12.88 -19.13 -3.45
N SER A 65 -12.11 -18.12 -3.08
CA SER A 65 -12.14 -17.55 -1.75
C SER A 65 -13.20 -16.44 -1.65
N PRO A 66 -13.64 -16.05 -0.44
CA PRO A 66 -14.41 -14.83 -0.25
C PRO A 66 -13.68 -13.62 -0.81
N VAL A 67 -14.42 -12.67 -1.41
CA VAL A 67 -13.84 -11.45 -2.02
C VAL A 67 -12.90 -10.69 -1.07
N PRO A 68 -13.26 -10.44 0.21
CA PRO A 68 -12.37 -9.75 1.14
C PRO A 68 -11.21 -10.62 1.68
N GLY A 69 -11.08 -11.83 1.23
CA GLY A 69 -10.12 -12.81 1.74
C GLY A 69 -10.69 -13.73 2.82
N TYR A 70 -9.94 -14.80 3.12
CA TYR A 70 -10.33 -15.76 4.15
C TYR A 70 -10.46 -15.10 5.54
N PRO A 71 -11.45 -15.52 6.35
CA PRO A 71 -11.61 -15.00 7.72
C PRO A 71 -10.34 -15.14 8.57
N ALA A 72 -9.62 -16.26 8.45
CA ALA A 72 -8.38 -16.50 9.19
C ALA A 72 -7.30 -15.47 8.86
N LEU A 73 -7.07 -15.16 7.57
CA LEU A 73 -6.14 -14.12 7.16
C LEU A 73 -6.57 -12.73 7.68
N ARG A 74 -7.85 -12.37 7.56
CA ARG A 74 -8.34 -11.08 8.07
C ARG A 74 -8.16 -10.94 9.59
N ASN A 75 -8.41 -12.02 10.34
CA ASN A 75 -8.18 -12.04 11.78
C ASN A 75 -6.68 -11.94 12.14
N ALA A 76 -5.80 -12.57 11.37
CA ALA A 76 -4.34 -12.42 11.53
C ALA A 76 -3.89 -10.97 11.28
N ILE A 77 -4.45 -10.30 10.28
CA ILE A 77 -4.21 -8.87 10.01
C ILE A 77 -4.71 -8.00 11.17
N VAL A 78 -5.91 -8.26 11.70
CA VAL A 78 -6.44 -7.57 12.88
C VAL A 78 -5.50 -7.71 14.08
N ALA A 79 -5.04 -8.93 14.35
CA ALA A 79 -4.09 -9.19 15.44
C ALA A 79 -2.77 -8.45 15.24
N LYS A 80 -2.23 -8.43 14.01
CA LYS A 80 -1.04 -7.67 13.64
C LYS A 80 -1.23 -6.17 13.90
N LEU A 81 -2.30 -5.57 13.42
CA LEU A 81 -2.58 -4.13 13.60
C LEU A 81 -2.70 -3.78 15.08
N LYS A 82 -3.33 -4.64 15.89
CA LYS A 82 -3.43 -4.45 17.35
C LYS A 82 -2.07 -4.54 18.02
N ASN A 83 -1.31 -5.61 17.76
CA ASN A 83 -0.09 -5.94 18.51
C ASN A 83 1.10 -5.08 18.11
N GLU A 84 1.23 -4.75 16.83
CA GLU A 84 2.39 -4.02 16.29
C GLU A 84 2.13 -2.50 16.17
N ASN A 85 0.92 -2.11 15.76
CA ASN A 85 0.58 -0.70 15.52
C ASN A 85 -0.28 -0.09 16.65
N GLY A 86 -0.83 -0.89 17.56
CA GLY A 86 -1.73 -0.40 18.62
C GLY A 86 -3.10 0.05 18.12
N LEU A 87 -3.50 -0.40 16.91
CA LEU A 87 -4.73 0.01 16.25
C LEU A 87 -5.81 -1.06 16.38
N ASP A 88 -7.01 -0.64 16.74
CA ASP A 88 -8.16 -1.52 16.92
C ASP A 88 -9.04 -1.54 15.65
N TYR A 89 -9.08 -2.71 15.00
CA TYR A 89 -9.94 -2.99 13.85
C TYR A 89 -10.69 -4.31 14.05
N THR A 90 -11.75 -4.49 13.30
CA THR A 90 -12.48 -5.76 13.20
C THR A 90 -12.23 -6.40 11.83
N ALA A 91 -12.47 -7.70 11.70
CA ALA A 91 -12.36 -8.39 10.41
C ALA A 91 -13.30 -7.81 9.32
N ALA A 92 -14.41 -7.14 9.71
CA ALA A 92 -15.31 -6.47 8.77
C ALA A 92 -14.67 -5.19 8.16
N GLN A 93 -13.66 -4.65 8.83
CA GLN A 93 -12.91 -3.48 8.40
C GLN A 93 -11.65 -3.84 7.59
N ILE A 94 -11.45 -5.11 7.24
CA ILE A 94 -10.30 -5.60 6.45
C ILE A 94 -10.78 -6.14 5.10
N SER A 95 -10.09 -5.75 4.03
CA SER A 95 -10.23 -6.36 2.71
C SER A 95 -8.87 -6.64 2.10
N CYS A 96 -8.65 -7.91 1.70
CA CYS A 96 -7.42 -8.35 1.04
C CYS A 96 -7.56 -8.22 -0.49
N ALA A 97 -6.44 -7.89 -1.15
CA ALA A 97 -6.38 -7.65 -2.59
C ALA A 97 -5.08 -8.23 -3.20
N ASN A 98 -4.96 -8.20 -4.52
CA ASN A 98 -3.78 -8.66 -5.26
C ASN A 98 -2.59 -7.67 -5.11
N GLY A 99 -2.06 -7.60 -3.89
CA GLY A 99 -1.00 -6.68 -3.47
C GLY A 99 -1.54 -5.29 -3.10
N ALA A 100 -0.73 -4.53 -2.36
CA ALA A 100 -1.05 -3.17 -1.93
C ALA A 100 -1.40 -2.25 -3.12
N LYS A 101 -0.81 -2.48 -4.30
CA LYS A 101 -1.15 -1.73 -5.51
C LYS A 101 -2.63 -1.79 -5.84
N GLN A 102 -3.25 -2.98 -5.80
CA GLN A 102 -4.70 -3.11 -6.04
C GLN A 102 -5.49 -2.49 -4.89
N SER A 103 -5.02 -2.61 -3.66
CA SER A 103 -5.66 -1.98 -2.49
C SER A 103 -5.76 -0.46 -2.65
N VAL A 104 -4.66 0.22 -3.02
CA VAL A 104 -4.67 1.67 -3.31
C VAL A 104 -5.64 1.98 -4.45
N CYS A 105 -5.52 1.27 -5.58
CA CYS A 105 -6.34 1.52 -6.76
C CYS A 105 -7.84 1.34 -6.47
N ASN A 106 -8.21 0.25 -5.80
CA ASN A 106 -9.60 -0.03 -5.43
C ASN A 106 -10.16 1.06 -4.49
N THR A 107 -9.35 1.55 -3.54
CA THR A 107 -9.77 2.60 -2.62
C THR A 107 -10.01 3.91 -3.35
N ILE A 108 -9.10 4.30 -4.25
CA ILE A 108 -9.28 5.50 -5.08
C ILE A 108 -10.55 5.36 -5.93
N MET A 109 -10.71 4.24 -6.64
CA MET A 109 -11.89 4.01 -7.51
C MET A 109 -13.22 3.92 -6.72
N ALA A 110 -13.18 3.56 -5.44
CA ALA A 110 -14.37 3.52 -4.59
C ALA A 110 -14.77 4.90 -4.04
N LEU A 111 -13.83 5.85 -3.96
CA LEU A 111 -14.03 7.15 -3.33
C LEU A 111 -14.10 8.33 -4.31
N VAL A 112 -13.36 8.26 -5.42
CA VAL A 112 -13.11 9.39 -6.32
C VAL A 112 -14.08 9.37 -7.50
N ASN A 113 -14.67 10.52 -7.81
CA ASN A 113 -15.49 10.76 -8.98
C ASN A 113 -14.78 11.72 -9.95
N ASP A 114 -15.33 11.89 -11.13
CA ASP A 114 -14.93 12.94 -12.05
C ASP A 114 -15.05 14.32 -11.38
N GLY A 115 -14.00 15.11 -11.49
CA GLY A 115 -13.88 16.43 -10.87
C GLY A 115 -13.39 16.45 -9.43
N ASP A 116 -13.28 15.30 -8.76
CA ASP A 116 -12.65 15.22 -7.44
C ASP A 116 -11.12 15.36 -7.54
N GLU A 117 -10.52 15.97 -6.51
CA GLU A 117 -9.09 16.17 -6.39
C GLU A 117 -8.49 15.20 -5.38
N VAL A 118 -7.32 14.65 -5.70
CA VAL A 118 -6.54 13.80 -4.79
C VAL A 118 -5.15 14.39 -4.61
N ILE A 119 -4.83 14.76 -3.38
CA ILE A 119 -3.51 15.29 -3.02
C ILE A 119 -2.48 14.16 -3.03
N VAL A 120 -1.37 14.39 -3.74
CA VAL A 120 -0.24 13.45 -3.86
C VAL A 120 1.06 14.19 -3.55
N PRO A 121 1.63 14.03 -2.35
CA PRO A 121 2.93 14.59 -2.01
C PRO A 121 4.05 14.04 -2.91
N ALA A 122 4.86 14.93 -3.47
CA ALA A 122 6.01 14.58 -4.30
C ALA A 122 7.32 14.83 -3.53
N PRO A 123 8.35 13.96 -3.71
CA PRO A 123 8.41 12.79 -4.60
C PRO A 123 7.47 11.66 -4.20
N TYR A 124 6.89 10.99 -5.18
CA TYR A 124 5.88 9.94 -5.00
C TYR A 124 6.17 8.70 -5.85
N TRP A 125 5.56 7.59 -5.46
CA TRP A 125 5.52 6.42 -6.33
C TRP A 125 4.72 6.71 -7.59
N VAL A 126 5.35 6.50 -8.75
CA VAL A 126 4.86 6.90 -10.09
C VAL A 126 3.45 6.41 -10.43
N SER A 127 2.93 5.39 -9.73
CA SER A 127 1.59 4.87 -10.00
C SER A 127 0.47 5.66 -9.34
N TYR A 128 0.72 6.48 -8.30
CA TYR A 128 -0.36 7.19 -7.61
C TYR A 128 -1.14 8.15 -8.52
N PRO A 129 -0.49 9.08 -9.25
CA PRO A 129 -1.22 9.96 -10.15
C PRO A 129 -1.98 9.21 -11.24
N GLU A 130 -1.41 8.11 -11.74
CA GLU A 130 -2.06 7.32 -12.79
C GLU A 130 -3.31 6.58 -12.28
N MET A 131 -3.31 6.12 -11.01
CA MET A 131 -4.50 5.54 -10.38
C MET A 131 -5.60 6.58 -10.15
N VAL A 132 -5.23 7.83 -9.81
CA VAL A 132 -6.17 8.95 -9.69
C VAL A 132 -6.82 9.24 -11.04
N LYS A 133 -6.02 9.35 -12.11
CA LYS A 133 -6.53 9.52 -13.49
C LYS A 133 -7.40 8.35 -13.95
N LEU A 134 -7.08 7.12 -13.54
CA LEU A 134 -7.87 5.93 -13.84
C LEU A 134 -9.28 6.01 -13.24
N ALA A 135 -9.41 6.66 -12.10
CA ALA A 135 -10.67 6.92 -11.41
C ALA A 135 -11.35 8.23 -11.87
N ASP A 136 -10.89 8.83 -12.95
CA ASP A 136 -11.37 10.11 -13.51
C ASP A 136 -11.12 11.33 -12.59
N GLY A 137 -10.34 11.18 -11.51
CA GLY A 137 -9.95 12.26 -10.61
C GLY A 137 -8.75 13.09 -11.10
N THR A 138 -8.51 14.20 -10.43
CA THR A 138 -7.40 15.11 -10.70
C THR A 138 -6.33 14.99 -9.62
N PRO A 139 -5.09 14.57 -9.93
CA PRO A 139 -4.02 14.57 -8.95
C PRO A 139 -3.52 16.00 -8.68
N VAL A 140 -3.50 16.41 -7.41
CA VAL A 140 -2.96 17.69 -6.93
C VAL A 140 -1.62 17.43 -6.27
N ILE A 141 -0.54 17.93 -6.88
CA ILE A 141 0.82 17.63 -6.44
C ILE A 141 1.31 18.70 -5.47
N ILE A 142 1.76 18.28 -4.29
CA ILE A 142 2.50 19.13 -3.34
C ILE A 142 3.96 18.71 -3.37
N THR A 143 4.83 19.59 -3.84
CA THR A 143 6.28 19.30 -3.89
C THR A 143 6.92 19.59 -2.53
N ALA A 144 7.65 18.60 -2.00
CA ALA A 144 8.48 18.72 -0.83
C ALA A 144 9.95 18.48 -1.21
N GLY A 145 10.81 19.46 -0.95
CA GLY A 145 12.24 19.40 -1.29
C GLY A 145 13.08 18.64 -0.26
N ILE A 146 14.37 18.54 -0.55
CA ILE A 146 15.35 17.92 0.35
C ILE A 146 15.52 18.70 1.65
N ASP A 147 15.32 20.02 1.61
CA ASP A 147 15.34 20.93 2.75
C ASP A 147 14.27 20.64 3.81
N GLN A 148 13.19 19.93 3.43
CA GLN A 148 12.13 19.44 4.32
C GLN A 148 12.09 17.90 4.37
N ASP A 149 13.20 17.24 4.11
CA ASP A 149 13.31 15.77 4.11
C ASP A 149 12.23 15.10 3.23
N PHE A 150 11.84 15.77 2.14
CA PHE A 150 10.80 15.32 1.20
C PHE A 150 9.42 15.07 1.84
N LYS A 151 9.14 15.70 3.00
CA LYS A 151 7.88 15.59 3.74
C LYS A 151 7.09 16.90 3.62
N ILE A 152 5.78 16.80 3.35
CA ILE A 152 4.92 17.98 3.32
C ILE A 152 4.65 18.50 4.74
N THR A 153 4.50 19.80 4.86
CA THR A 153 4.15 20.47 6.11
C THR A 153 2.62 20.61 6.25
N PRO A 154 2.11 20.79 7.48
CA PRO A 154 0.69 21.12 7.71
C PRO A 154 0.22 22.34 6.92
N ALA A 155 1.06 23.39 6.80
CA ALA A 155 0.73 24.58 6.03
C ALA A 155 0.58 24.32 4.53
N GLN A 156 1.44 23.48 3.96
CA GLN A 156 1.32 23.07 2.56
C GLN A 156 0.06 22.22 2.32
N LEU A 157 -0.27 21.33 3.26
CA LEU A 157 -1.50 20.53 3.18
C LEU A 157 -2.74 21.44 3.24
N GLU A 158 -2.82 22.33 4.21
CA GLU A 158 -3.95 23.28 4.37
C GLU A 158 -4.16 24.11 3.10
N ALA A 159 -3.06 24.62 2.52
CA ALA A 159 -3.10 25.44 1.30
C ALA A 159 -3.55 24.66 0.04
N ALA A 160 -3.38 23.36 0.02
CA ALA A 160 -3.75 22.52 -1.13
C ALA A 160 -5.18 21.98 -1.06
N ILE A 161 -5.81 21.99 0.12
CA ILE A 161 -7.18 21.51 0.29
C ILE A 161 -8.17 22.51 -0.31
N THR A 162 -9.05 21.99 -1.16
CA THR A 162 -10.16 22.72 -1.77
C THR A 162 -11.49 22.02 -1.45
N PRO A 163 -12.64 22.62 -1.75
CA PRO A 163 -13.93 21.90 -1.66
C PRO A 163 -14.05 20.65 -2.52
N LYS A 164 -13.16 20.49 -3.51
CA LYS A 164 -13.09 19.32 -4.39
C LYS A 164 -12.15 18.23 -3.87
N THR A 165 -11.34 18.53 -2.87
CA THR A 165 -10.37 17.58 -2.33
C THR A 165 -11.09 16.42 -1.67
N LYS A 166 -10.91 15.23 -2.23
CA LYS A 166 -11.52 13.98 -1.80
C LYS A 166 -10.60 13.14 -0.95
N ALA A 167 -9.32 13.09 -1.30
CA ALA A 167 -8.36 12.27 -0.58
C ALA A 167 -6.95 12.84 -0.60
N LEU A 168 -6.16 12.42 0.37
CA LEU A 168 -4.70 12.53 0.45
C LEU A 168 -4.11 11.11 0.36
N ILE A 169 -3.14 10.89 -0.52
CA ILE A 169 -2.32 9.67 -0.52
C ILE A 169 -1.04 9.97 0.25
N LEU A 170 -0.85 9.32 1.39
CA LEU A 170 0.32 9.49 2.25
C LEU A 170 1.11 8.19 2.32
N CYS A 171 2.38 8.20 1.89
CA CYS A 171 3.27 7.04 1.94
C CYS A 171 4.36 7.27 2.98
N SER A 172 4.38 6.46 4.04
CA SER A 172 5.42 6.50 5.08
C SER A 172 5.67 5.10 5.64
N PRO A 173 6.92 4.60 5.59
CA PRO A 173 8.09 5.18 4.91
C PRO A 173 7.87 5.37 3.42
N SER A 174 8.44 6.43 2.85
CA SER A 174 8.14 6.88 1.48
C SER A 174 8.85 6.07 0.40
N ASN A 175 8.17 5.85 -0.69
CA ASN A 175 8.74 5.48 -1.97
C ASN A 175 8.61 6.68 -2.94
N PRO A 176 9.73 7.30 -3.43
CA PRO A 176 11.08 6.70 -3.54
C PRO A 176 12.10 7.15 -2.48
N THR A 177 11.78 8.11 -1.60
CA THR A 177 12.79 8.84 -0.82
C THR A 177 13.31 8.09 0.41
N GLY A 178 12.52 7.15 0.96
CA GLY A 178 12.80 6.50 2.23
C GLY A 178 12.52 7.37 3.46
N SER A 179 12.04 8.60 3.27
CA SER A 179 11.70 9.52 4.37
C SER A 179 10.57 8.96 5.23
N VAL A 180 10.65 9.17 6.53
CA VAL A 180 9.69 8.67 7.52
C VAL A 180 9.13 9.84 8.31
N TYR A 181 7.81 9.95 8.36
CA TYR A 181 7.15 10.94 9.21
C TYR A 181 7.26 10.56 10.68
N THR A 182 7.62 11.52 11.53
CA THR A 182 7.54 11.36 12.99
C THR A 182 6.09 11.47 13.48
N LYS A 183 5.86 11.07 14.72
CA LYS A 183 4.54 11.21 15.36
C LYS A 183 4.07 12.66 15.39
N GLU A 184 4.98 13.59 15.69
CA GLU A 184 4.71 15.03 15.77
C GLU A 184 4.35 15.61 14.40
N GLU A 185 5.05 15.20 13.35
CA GLU A 185 4.76 15.61 11.97
C GLU A 185 3.38 15.09 11.54
N LEU A 186 3.08 13.83 11.82
CA LEU A 186 1.77 13.23 11.54
C LEU A 186 0.66 13.90 12.35
N ALA A 187 0.90 14.26 13.63
CA ALA A 187 -0.05 15.00 14.44
C ALA A 187 -0.39 16.37 13.83
N GLY A 188 0.62 17.05 13.26
CA GLY A 188 0.41 18.30 12.54
C GLY A 188 -0.49 18.13 11.31
N LEU A 189 -0.30 17.07 10.53
CA LEU A 189 -1.16 16.75 9.38
C LEU A 189 -2.56 16.35 9.84
N ALA A 190 -2.68 15.55 10.90
CA ALA A 190 -3.95 15.13 11.48
C ALA A 190 -4.78 16.31 11.96
N ALA A 191 -4.15 17.31 12.60
CA ALA A 191 -4.81 18.53 13.04
C ALA A 191 -5.37 19.40 11.89
N VAL A 192 -4.73 19.36 10.71
CA VAL A 192 -5.29 19.95 9.49
C VAL A 192 -6.48 19.13 9.00
N LEU A 193 -6.32 17.83 8.83
CA LEU A 193 -7.34 16.94 8.30
C LEU A 193 -8.61 16.90 9.16
N ALA A 194 -8.49 17.04 10.49
CA ALA A 194 -9.62 17.13 11.41
C ALA A 194 -10.55 18.33 11.12
N LYS A 195 -10.06 19.38 10.49
CA LYS A 195 -10.87 20.53 10.04
C LYS A 195 -11.57 20.28 8.71
N HIS A 196 -11.16 19.22 8.00
CA HIS A 196 -11.61 18.89 6.64
C HIS A 196 -12.17 17.44 6.58
N PRO A 197 -13.31 17.16 7.26
CA PRO A 197 -13.85 15.81 7.39
C PRO A 197 -14.29 15.16 6.05
N GLN A 198 -14.32 15.94 4.96
CA GLN A 198 -14.58 15.43 3.61
C GLN A 198 -13.33 14.76 2.99
N VAL A 199 -12.13 14.96 3.56
CA VAL A 199 -10.87 14.43 3.01
C VAL A 199 -10.53 13.10 3.68
N TYR A 200 -10.41 12.05 2.86
CA TYR A 200 -9.95 10.73 3.30
C TYR A 200 -8.44 10.61 3.16
N VAL A 201 -7.81 9.83 4.03
CA VAL A 201 -6.38 9.54 3.95
C VAL A 201 -6.17 8.10 3.50
N ILE A 202 -5.52 7.91 2.36
CA ILE A 202 -5.02 6.62 1.90
C ILE A 202 -3.58 6.51 2.38
N ALA A 203 -3.38 5.87 3.54
CA ALA A 203 -2.10 5.73 4.19
C ALA A 203 -1.40 4.46 3.68
N ASP A 204 -0.48 4.61 2.72
CA ASP A 204 0.32 3.50 2.21
C ASP A 204 1.51 3.24 3.15
N GLU A 205 1.37 2.22 3.99
CA GLU A 205 2.30 1.83 5.03
C GLU A 205 3.05 0.51 4.68
N ILE A 206 3.12 0.17 3.39
CA ILE A 206 3.72 -1.10 2.91
C ILE A 206 5.17 -1.29 3.35
N TYR A 207 5.87 -0.21 3.70
CA TYR A 207 7.27 -0.21 4.13
C TYR A 207 7.44 -0.10 5.66
N GLU A 208 6.39 -0.24 6.47
CA GLU A 208 6.43 -0.05 7.92
C GLU A 208 7.55 -0.82 8.64
N HIS A 209 7.91 -2.01 8.15
CA HIS A 209 8.99 -2.84 8.73
C HIS A 209 10.37 -2.55 8.11
N ILE A 210 10.45 -1.67 7.11
CA ILE A 210 11.70 -1.24 6.49
C ILE A 210 11.99 0.19 6.96
N THR A 211 12.20 0.33 8.25
CA THR A 211 12.64 1.56 8.90
C THR A 211 13.96 1.30 9.64
N TYR A 212 14.92 2.21 9.46
CA TYR A 212 16.26 2.08 10.02
C TYR A 212 16.48 2.97 11.24
N SER A 213 15.51 3.82 11.54
CA SER A 213 15.52 4.74 12.68
C SER A 213 14.16 4.79 13.35
N GLY A 214 14.13 4.53 14.65
CA GLY A 214 12.91 4.61 15.45
C GLY A 214 11.88 3.52 15.15
N LYS A 215 10.62 3.83 15.44
CA LYS A 215 9.44 2.99 15.21
C LYS A 215 8.58 3.62 14.12
N HIS A 216 7.95 2.81 13.29
CA HIS A 216 6.92 3.28 12.37
C HIS A 216 5.74 3.88 13.16
N GLU A 217 5.28 5.04 12.70
CA GLU A 217 4.10 5.72 13.23
C GLU A 217 3.00 5.75 12.15
N SER A 218 1.82 5.27 12.51
CA SER A 218 0.66 5.30 11.61
C SER A 218 -0.15 6.57 11.83
N ILE A 219 -0.61 7.22 10.74
CA ILE A 219 -1.52 8.35 10.86
C ILE A 219 -2.91 7.94 11.39
N ALA A 220 -3.26 6.66 11.33
CA ALA A 220 -4.51 6.14 11.87
C ALA A 220 -4.56 6.14 13.42
N GLN A 221 -3.43 6.40 14.09
CA GLN A 221 -3.38 6.48 15.55
C GLN A 221 -4.07 7.73 16.13
N PHE A 222 -4.37 8.74 15.31
CA PHE A 222 -5.01 9.98 15.74
C PHE A 222 -6.55 9.85 15.71
N PRO A 223 -7.22 9.83 16.89
CA PRO A 223 -8.64 9.53 16.98
C PRO A 223 -9.53 10.49 16.20
N GLU A 224 -9.11 11.75 16.06
CA GLU A 224 -9.87 12.81 15.39
C GLU A 224 -10.06 12.61 13.89
N ILE A 225 -9.23 11.75 13.27
CA ILE A 225 -9.30 11.44 11.85
C ILE A 225 -9.41 9.95 11.57
N HIS A 226 -9.43 9.09 12.61
CA HIS A 226 -9.37 7.63 12.48
C HIS A 226 -10.42 7.09 11.48
N ASP A 227 -11.63 7.62 11.53
CA ASP A 227 -12.74 7.21 10.67
C ASP A 227 -12.61 7.71 9.20
N ASN A 228 -11.57 8.51 8.92
CA ASN A 228 -11.24 8.98 7.59
C ASN A 228 -9.98 8.33 7.02
N VAL A 229 -9.29 7.48 7.80
CA VAL A 229 -8.04 6.84 7.37
C VAL A 229 -8.30 5.44 6.84
N ILE A 230 -7.73 5.15 5.68
CA ILE A 230 -7.65 3.83 5.08
C ILE A 230 -6.18 3.43 5.01
N ILE A 231 -5.76 2.54 5.89
CA ILE A 231 -4.43 1.94 5.85
C ILE A 231 -4.35 1.00 4.66
N VAL A 232 -3.29 1.10 3.88
CA VAL A 232 -2.90 0.14 2.85
C VAL A 232 -1.59 -0.51 3.29
N ASN A 233 -1.56 -1.83 3.30
CA ASN A 233 -0.36 -2.59 3.66
C ASN A 233 -0.37 -3.97 2.99
N GLY A 234 0.60 -4.83 3.32
CA GLY A 234 0.69 -6.17 2.75
C GLY A 234 2.00 -6.88 3.07
N VAL A 235 2.15 -8.07 2.53
CA VAL A 235 3.31 -8.94 2.81
C VAL A 235 4.49 -8.74 1.85
N SER A 236 4.33 -7.92 0.82
CA SER A 236 5.28 -7.84 -0.30
C SER A 236 6.70 -7.45 0.13
N LYS A 237 6.83 -6.52 1.09
CA LYS A 237 8.12 -5.93 1.46
C LYS A 237 8.70 -6.57 2.71
N ALA A 238 7.96 -6.57 3.82
CA ALA A 238 8.41 -7.14 5.09
C ALA A 238 8.80 -8.62 5.00
N TYR A 239 8.11 -9.39 4.17
CA TYR A 239 8.27 -10.85 4.07
C TYR A 239 8.86 -11.33 2.74
N ALA A 240 9.41 -10.43 1.93
CA ALA A 240 9.95 -10.76 0.60
C ALA A 240 8.94 -11.54 -0.28
N MET A 241 7.71 -11.06 -0.35
CA MET A 241 6.59 -11.71 -1.02
C MET A 241 6.03 -10.86 -2.19
N THR A 242 6.88 -10.15 -2.92
CA THR A 242 6.43 -9.26 -4.01
C THR A 242 5.64 -10.02 -5.09
N GLY A 243 6.07 -11.21 -5.46
CA GLY A 243 5.43 -12.08 -6.45
C GLY A 243 4.18 -12.81 -5.96
N TRP A 244 3.93 -12.90 -4.65
CA TRP A 244 2.78 -13.60 -4.07
C TRP A 244 1.48 -12.82 -4.17
N ARG A 245 1.56 -11.50 -4.37
CA ARG A 245 0.44 -10.60 -4.62
C ARG A 245 -0.62 -10.58 -3.52
N ILE A 246 -0.24 -10.35 -2.27
CA ILE A 246 -1.17 -10.12 -1.15
C ILE A 246 -0.91 -8.75 -0.52
N GLY A 247 -1.94 -7.92 -0.51
CA GLY A 247 -2.06 -6.68 0.23
C GLY A 247 -3.43 -6.59 0.86
N PHE A 248 -3.66 -5.56 1.66
CA PHE A 248 -4.95 -5.33 2.29
C PHE A 248 -5.21 -3.84 2.50
N ILE A 249 -6.47 -3.52 2.74
CA ILE A 249 -6.88 -2.27 3.39
C ILE A 249 -7.43 -2.56 4.77
N ALA A 250 -7.22 -1.60 5.69
CA ALA A 250 -7.94 -1.50 6.96
C ALA A 250 -8.53 -0.09 7.08
N GLY A 251 -9.83 0.00 7.33
CA GLY A 251 -10.50 1.31 7.38
C GLY A 251 -12.00 1.20 7.68
N PRO A 252 -12.76 2.27 7.51
CA PRO A 252 -14.19 2.29 7.77
C PRO A 252 -14.93 1.18 7.03
N GLU A 253 -15.81 0.47 7.71
CA GLU A 253 -16.50 -0.71 7.17
C GLU A 253 -17.27 -0.41 5.88
N TRP A 254 -17.86 0.78 5.75
CA TRP A 254 -18.59 1.16 4.55
C TRP A 254 -17.68 1.32 3.33
N ILE A 255 -16.43 1.78 3.51
CA ILE A 255 -15.41 1.86 2.43
C ILE A 255 -14.97 0.44 2.07
N VAL A 256 -14.71 -0.40 3.07
CA VAL A 256 -14.34 -1.81 2.85
C VAL A 256 -15.44 -2.55 2.07
N LYS A 257 -16.72 -2.31 2.38
CA LYS A 257 -17.85 -2.85 1.61
C LYS A 257 -17.87 -2.35 0.17
N ALA A 258 -17.59 -1.06 -0.06
CA ALA A 258 -17.52 -0.48 -1.40
C ALA A 258 -16.36 -1.08 -2.21
N VAL A 259 -15.18 -1.20 -1.61
CA VAL A 259 -14.01 -1.87 -2.21
C VAL A 259 -14.31 -3.33 -2.54
N ASN A 260 -14.96 -4.07 -1.64
CA ASN A 260 -15.37 -5.46 -1.89
C ASN A 260 -16.37 -5.57 -3.04
N LYS A 261 -17.31 -4.63 -3.14
CA LYS A 261 -18.26 -4.57 -4.26
C LYS A 261 -17.54 -4.37 -5.60
N LEU A 262 -16.58 -3.44 -5.65
CA LEU A 262 -15.76 -3.19 -6.84
C LEU A 262 -14.92 -4.42 -7.20
N GLN A 263 -14.16 -4.94 -6.23
CA GLN A 263 -13.26 -6.08 -6.43
C GLN A 263 -14.00 -7.33 -6.88
N GLY A 264 -15.20 -7.56 -6.35
CA GLY A 264 -16.06 -8.69 -6.73
C GLY A 264 -16.51 -8.66 -8.19
N GLN A 265 -16.50 -7.49 -8.85
CA GLN A 265 -16.90 -7.35 -10.24
C GLN A 265 -15.74 -7.57 -11.23
N TYR A 266 -14.48 -7.59 -10.76
CA TYR A 266 -13.40 -7.65 -11.73
C TYR A 266 -12.22 -8.60 -11.39
N THR A 267 -11.88 -8.83 -10.13
CA THR A 267 -10.82 -9.80 -9.79
C THR A 267 -11.27 -10.90 -8.83
N SER A 268 -12.41 -10.74 -8.14
CA SER A 268 -12.81 -11.58 -7.02
C SER A 268 -11.77 -11.58 -5.88
N GLY A 269 -11.72 -12.63 -5.06
CA GLY A 269 -10.74 -12.75 -3.98
C GLY A 269 -9.33 -13.01 -4.52
N PRO A 270 -8.27 -12.65 -3.75
CA PRO A 270 -6.90 -12.97 -4.13
C PRO A 270 -6.62 -14.47 -4.09
N CYS A 271 -5.49 -14.89 -4.67
CA CYS A 271 -5.08 -16.29 -4.76
C CYS A 271 -5.13 -17.00 -3.40
N SER A 272 -5.86 -18.10 -3.32
CA SER A 272 -6.12 -18.87 -2.08
C SER A 272 -4.84 -19.37 -1.42
N VAL A 273 -3.90 -19.90 -2.19
CA VAL A 273 -2.59 -20.37 -1.71
C VAL A 273 -1.77 -19.21 -1.14
N SER A 274 -1.74 -18.08 -1.84
CA SER A 274 -1.05 -16.88 -1.37
C SER A 274 -1.66 -16.31 -0.09
N GLN A 275 -2.98 -16.41 0.09
CA GLN A 275 -3.64 -16.02 1.33
C GLN A 275 -3.21 -16.89 2.51
N LYS A 276 -3.07 -18.21 2.33
CA LYS A 276 -2.57 -19.11 3.39
C LYS A 276 -1.12 -18.85 3.75
N ALA A 277 -0.29 -18.52 2.76
CA ALA A 277 1.07 -18.05 3.00
C ALA A 277 1.11 -16.74 3.78
N ALA A 278 0.27 -15.77 3.42
CA ALA A 278 0.18 -14.48 4.12
C ALA A 278 -0.37 -14.63 5.56
N GLU A 279 -1.31 -15.54 5.78
CA GLU A 279 -1.78 -15.90 7.13
C GLU A 279 -0.62 -16.39 8.00
N ALA A 280 0.23 -17.28 7.49
CA ALA A 280 1.42 -17.74 8.18
C ALA A 280 2.43 -16.62 8.45
N ALA A 281 2.56 -15.67 7.50
CA ALA A 281 3.44 -14.51 7.68
C ALA A 281 3.01 -13.62 8.87
N TYR A 282 1.69 -13.38 9.03
CA TYR A 282 1.18 -12.54 10.11
C TYR A 282 0.99 -13.27 11.45
N THR A 283 1.01 -14.61 11.48
CA THR A 283 0.86 -15.38 12.73
C THR A 283 2.16 -15.60 13.48
N LEU A 284 3.31 -15.42 12.81
CA LEU A 284 4.63 -15.46 13.45
C LEU A 284 5.19 -14.05 13.58
N SER A 285 5.71 -13.71 14.75
CA SER A 285 6.37 -12.42 14.98
C SER A 285 7.59 -12.27 14.06
N LEU A 286 7.73 -11.11 13.42
CA LEU A 286 8.92 -10.73 12.62
C LEU A 286 10.24 -10.83 13.41
N ILE A 287 10.21 -10.70 14.72
CA ILE A 287 11.38 -10.91 15.59
C ILE A 287 11.98 -12.31 15.37
N HIS A 288 11.14 -13.34 15.19
CA HIS A 288 11.61 -14.69 14.93
C HIS A 288 12.17 -14.90 13.51
N ILE A 289 11.86 -13.98 12.60
CA ILE A 289 12.29 -14.03 11.20
C ILE A 289 13.57 -13.22 10.97
N SER A 290 13.69 -12.05 11.63
CA SER A 290 14.80 -11.10 11.42
C SER A 290 16.00 -11.32 12.34
N GLU A 291 15.82 -11.91 13.52
CA GLU A 291 16.89 -12.15 14.47
C GLU A 291 18.05 -13.00 13.90
N PRO A 292 17.82 -14.11 13.17
CA PRO A 292 18.90 -14.89 12.58
C PRO A 292 19.73 -14.14 11.53
N THR A 293 19.11 -13.15 10.85
CA THR A 293 19.79 -12.38 9.79
C THR A 293 20.50 -11.13 10.31
N ARG A 294 20.10 -10.62 11.48
CA ARG A 294 20.75 -9.46 12.11
C ARG A 294 22.17 -9.76 12.59
N HIS A 295 22.46 -11.01 12.97
CA HIS A 295 23.78 -11.46 13.38
C HIS A 295 24.76 -11.74 12.22
N LEU A 296 24.28 -11.75 10.98
CA LEU A 296 25.12 -11.99 9.79
C LEU A 296 25.53 -10.71 9.05
N ARG A 297 25.22 -9.53 9.58
CA ARG A 297 25.52 -8.21 8.99
C ARG A 297 26.41 -7.35 9.88
N ILE A 298 27.41 -7.95 10.53
CA ILE A 298 28.52 -7.23 11.15
C ILE A 298 29.74 -7.35 10.24
#